data_7b3c110400cde28472870b0da00fc5a7
#
_entry.id   7b3c110400cde28472870b0da00fc5a7
#
_cell.length_a   1.000
_cell.length_b   1.000
_cell.length_c   1.000
_cell.angle_alpha   90.00
_cell.angle_beta   90.00
_cell.angle_gamma   90.00
#
_symmetry.space_group_name_H-M   'P 1'
#
loop_
_entity.id
_entity.type
_entity.pdbx_description
1 polymer ?
#
loop_
_entity_poly.entity_id
_entity_poly.type
_entity_poly.pdbx_seq_one_letter_code
_entity_poly.pdbx_strand_id
1 'polypeptide(L)'
;MKSRLLPNELSKKKKSNNLAPMRLHAYVFCDCLEQGRLKRQPPNPEIVGVIANGDLGYYRATREQHAAFVAWRSHACRHPEGVVTGGQLGHRLPRQVLHRAMSPHSRAFPLFIRKVLGCNPHTRNSHLTLKQVEKLQVELARLKNFHLADRKLDRELRYFYGQMRQLVRAALKIHKPIAM
;
A
#
# COMPACT_ATOMS: atom_id res chain seq x y z
N MET A 1 50.48 -16.87 -46.89
CA MET A 1 49.61 -15.75 -46.49
C MET A 1 48.60 -16.26 -45.46
N LYS A 2 48.77 -15.87 -44.18
CA LYS A 2 47.91 -16.30 -43.05
C LYS A 2 47.07 -15.10 -42.63
N SER A 3 45.76 -15.13 -42.94
CA SER A 3 44.81 -14.12 -42.46
C SER A 3 44.46 -14.40 -40.98
N ARG A 4 44.77 -13.43 -40.09
CA ARG A 4 44.34 -13.42 -38.70
C ARG A 4 42.95 -12.79 -38.63
N LEU A 5 41.97 -13.56 -38.16
CA LEU A 5 40.64 -13.05 -37.75
C LEU A 5 40.74 -12.46 -36.34
N LEU A 6 40.32 -11.22 -36.22
CA LEU A 6 40.23 -10.50 -34.94
C LEU A 6 38.97 -10.99 -34.17
N PRO A 7 39.05 -11.15 -32.85
CA PRO A 7 37.88 -11.52 -32.04
C PRO A 7 36.93 -10.32 -31.87
N ASN A 8 35.67 -10.55 -32.18
CA ASN A 8 34.55 -9.64 -32.04
C ASN A 8 34.25 -9.41 -30.54
N GLU A 9 34.56 -8.22 -30.03
CA GLU A 9 34.18 -7.79 -28.71
C GLU A 9 32.65 -7.55 -28.65
N LEU A 10 31.93 -8.55 -28.18
CA LEU A 10 30.55 -8.43 -27.81
C LEU A 10 30.42 -7.54 -26.55
N SER A 11 30.28 -6.24 -26.78
CA SER A 11 29.90 -5.26 -25.76
C SER A 11 28.55 -5.66 -25.15
N LYS A 12 28.61 -6.34 -24.01
CA LYS A 12 27.44 -6.59 -23.14
C LYS A 12 26.98 -5.26 -22.55
N LYS A 13 26.13 -4.54 -23.27
CA LYS A 13 25.32 -3.46 -22.69
C LYS A 13 24.52 -4.02 -21.53
N LYS A 14 25.00 -3.86 -20.29
CA LYS A 14 24.20 -3.99 -19.07
C LYS A 14 23.06 -2.96 -19.19
N LYS A 15 21.87 -3.41 -19.58
CA LYS A 15 20.66 -2.64 -19.38
C LYS A 15 20.50 -2.44 -17.87
N SER A 16 20.92 -1.27 -17.37
CA SER A 16 20.53 -0.83 -16.03
C SER A 16 19.02 -0.61 -16.09
N ASN A 17 18.24 -1.57 -15.60
CA ASN A 17 16.84 -1.37 -15.31
C ASN A 17 16.74 -0.35 -14.15
N ASN A 18 16.82 0.93 -14.48
CA ASN A 18 16.42 2.02 -13.59
C ASN A 18 14.89 1.98 -13.45
N LEU A 19 14.39 0.95 -12.76
CA LEU A 19 13.04 0.96 -12.24
C LEU A 19 13.01 2.07 -11.18
N ALA A 20 12.35 3.18 -11.50
CA ALA A 20 12.06 4.21 -10.52
C ALA A 20 11.49 3.55 -9.25
N PRO A 21 11.89 3.96 -8.06
CA PRO A 21 11.44 3.34 -6.82
C PRO A 21 9.91 3.46 -6.74
N MET A 22 9.21 2.34 -6.97
CA MET A 22 7.76 2.32 -6.88
C MET A 22 7.34 2.54 -5.44
N ARG A 23 6.64 3.64 -5.22
CA ARG A 23 6.11 4.04 -3.92
C ARG A 23 4.84 3.24 -3.64
N LEU A 24 4.74 2.67 -2.45
CA LEU A 24 3.53 2.02 -1.99
C LEU A 24 2.64 3.08 -1.33
N HIS A 25 1.43 3.22 -1.83
CA HIS A 25 0.39 4.01 -1.18
C HIS A 25 -0.49 3.09 -0.36
N ALA A 26 -0.85 3.52 0.85
CA ALA A 26 -1.76 2.77 1.71
C ALA A 26 -2.80 3.72 2.30
N TYR A 27 -4.03 3.24 2.43
CA TYR A 27 -5.19 4.04 2.85
C TYR A 27 -6.06 3.27 3.80
N VAL A 28 -6.72 4.00 4.70
CA VAL A 28 -7.87 3.54 5.48
C VAL A 28 -9.06 4.35 5.01
N PHE A 29 -10.02 3.70 4.37
CA PHE A 29 -11.24 4.33 3.90
C PHE A 29 -12.23 4.52 5.05
N CYS A 30 -13.12 5.52 4.95
CA CYS A 30 -14.11 5.79 5.98
C CYS A 30 -15.27 4.77 5.94
N ASP A 31 -16.01 4.75 7.03
CA ASP A 31 -17.21 3.95 7.21
C ASP A 31 -18.50 4.78 7.01
N CYS A 32 -18.40 5.93 6.35
CA CYS A 32 -19.53 6.89 6.27
C CYS A 32 -20.75 6.34 5.54
N LEU A 33 -20.55 5.49 4.51
CA LEU A 33 -21.65 4.83 3.82
C LEU A 33 -22.37 3.84 4.76
N GLU A 34 -21.59 2.96 5.41
CA GLU A 34 -22.15 1.92 6.30
C GLU A 34 -22.84 2.51 7.54
N GLN A 35 -22.37 3.66 8.00
CA GLN A 35 -22.93 4.37 9.14
C GLN A 35 -24.03 5.38 8.77
N GLY A 36 -24.41 5.47 7.51
CA GLY A 36 -25.40 6.45 7.03
C GLY A 36 -24.98 7.92 7.23
N ARG A 37 -23.66 8.19 7.33
CA ARG A 37 -23.11 9.52 7.60
C ARG A 37 -22.65 10.25 6.34
N LEU A 38 -23.24 9.94 5.21
CA LEU A 38 -23.00 10.64 3.97
C LEU A 38 -23.61 12.05 3.99
N LYS A 39 -22.92 13.03 3.43
CA LYS A 39 -23.46 14.38 3.19
C LYS A 39 -24.44 14.40 2.01
N ARG A 40 -24.21 13.53 1.04
CA ARG A 40 -25.04 13.37 -0.16
C ARG A 40 -25.19 11.89 -0.47
N GLN A 41 -26.39 11.46 -0.77
CA GLN A 41 -26.63 10.09 -1.23
C GLN A 41 -25.96 9.86 -2.59
N PRO A 42 -25.52 8.63 -2.87
CA PRO A 42 -24.97 8.29 -4.19
C PRO A 42 -26.05 8.46 -5.28
N PRO A 43 -25.64 8.88 -6.50
CA PRO A 43 -26.59 9.11 -7.60
C PRO A 43 -27.30 7.84 -8.04
N ASN A 44 -26.69 6.67 -7.82
CA ASN A 44 -27.22 5.36 -8.14
C ASN A 44 -26.92 4.41 -6.96
N PRO A 45 -27.68 4.51 -5.86
CA PRO A 45 -27.35 3.79 -4.62
C PRO A 45 -27.36 2.27 -4.78
N GLU A 46 -28.13 1.74 -5.71
CA GLU A 46 -28.24 0.30 -6.00
C GLU A 46 -26.98 -0.34 -6.57
N ILE A 47 -26.08 0.47 -7.16
CA ILE A 47 -24.80 -0.01 -7.72
C ILE A 47 -23.59 0.35 -6.86
N VAL A 48 -23.75 1.12 -5.78
CA VAL A 48 -22.66 1.54 -4.90
C VAL A 48 -22.58 0.64 -3.69
N GLY A 49 -21.36 0.20 -3.38
CA GLY A 49 -21.10 -0.64 -2.21
C GLY A 49 -19.68 -0.51 -1.71
N VAL A 50 -19.37 -1.18 -0.61
CA VAL A 50 -18.01 -1.27 -0.06
C VAL A 50 -17.34 -2.51 -0.61
N ILE A 51 -16.18 -2.33 -1.23
CA ILE A 51 -15.36 -3.44 -1.75
C ILE A 51 -14.39 -3.97 -0.69
N ALA A 52 -13.74 -5.10 -0.98
CA ALA A 52 -12.95 -5.86 -0.02
C ALA A 52 -11.81 -5.07 0.66
N ASN A 53 -11.24 -4.07 0.00
CA ASN A 53 -10.22 -3.19 0.57
C ASN A 53 -10.78 -2.05 1.43
N GLY A 54 -12.11 -1.99 1.62
CA GLY A 54 -12.81 -0.98 2.41
C GLY A 54 -13.17 0.29 1.66
N ASP A 55 -12.80 0.42 0.39
CA ASP A 55 -13.14 1.54 -0.47
C ASP A 55 -14.59 1.46 -0.97
N LEU A 56 -15.13 2.59 -1.42
CA LEU A 56 -16.38 2.63 -2.17
C LEU A 56 -16.12 2.16 -3.61
N GLY A 57 -16.91 1.20 -4.04
CA GLY A 57 -16.92 0.70 -5.40
C GLY A 57 -18.31 0.79 -6.02
N TYR A 58 -18.39 0.45 -7.29
CA TYR A 58 -19.64 0.35 -8.03
C TYR A 58 -19.67 -0.96 -8.82
N TYR A 59 -20.85 -1.50 -9.03
CA TYR A 59 -21.07 -2.77 -9.71
C TYR A 59 -21.79 -2.55 -11.03
N ARG A 60 -21.24 -3.06 -12.14
CA ARG A 60 -21.87 -3.06 -13.48
C ARG A 60 -22.39 -1.67 -13.94
N ALA A 61 -21.63 -0.60 -13.65
CA ALA A 61 -22.00 0.76 -14.03
C ALA A 61 -21.82 1.03 -15.53
N THR A 62 -22.72 1.82 -16.12
CA THR A 62 -22.51 2.44 -17.43
C THR A 62 -21.42 3.53 -17.33
N ARG A 63 -20.98 4.07 -18.46
CA ARG A 63 -19.98 5.16 -18.50
C ARG A 63 -20.50 6.41 -17.77
N GLU A 64 -21.77 6.75 -17.96
CA GLU A 64 -22.44 7.88 -17.33
C GLU A 64 -22.55 7.70 -15.82
N GLN A 65 -22.97 6.52 -15.36
CA GLN A 65 -23.04 6.16 -13.95
C GLN A 65 -21.66 6.21 -13.29
N HIS A 66 -20.62 5.74 -13.98
CA HIS A 66 -19.25 5.86 -13.50
C HIS A 66 -18.82 7.32 -13.33
N ALA A 67 -19.08 8.18 -14.32
CA ALA A 67 -18.74 9.61 -14.24
C ALA A 67 -19.49 10.29 -13.07
N ALA A 68 -20.78 9.99 -12.89
CA ALA A 68 -21.59 10.50 -11.78
C ALA A 68 -21.06 10.02 -10.42
N PHE A 69 -20.66 8.74 -10.31
CA PHE A 69 -20.04 8.18 -9.10
C PHE A 69 -18.74 8.91 -8.74
N VAL A 70 -17.84 9.11 -9.71
CA VAL A 70 -16.55 9.79 -9.46
C VAL A 70 -16.79 11.23 -8.99
N ALA A 71 -17.67 11.98 -9.64
CA ALA A 71 -18.02 13.34 -9.25
C ALA A 71 -18.63 13.41 -7.84
N TRP A 72 -19.55 12.49 -7.52
CA TRP A 72 -20.17 12.40 -6.21
C TRP A 72 -19.18 12.04 -5.11
N ARG A 73 -18.30 11.06 -5.34
CA ARG A 73 -17.36 10.50 -4.35
C ARG A 73 -16.49 11.58 -3.70
N SER A 74 -16.03 12.56 -4.47
CA SER A 74 -15.18 13.66 -3.99
C SER A 74 -15.83 14.50 -2.88
N HIS A 75 -17.16 14.50 -2.80
CA HIS A 75 -17.95 15.31 -1.87
C HIS A 75 -18.95 14.51 -1.03
N ALA A 76 -18.89 13.18 -1.11
CA ALA A 76 -19.85 12.27 -0.51
C ALA A 76 -19.95 12.41 1.02
N CYS A 77 -18.82 12.68 1.70
CA CYS A 77 -18.77 12.80 3.15
C CYS A 77 -17.74 13.86 3.60
N ARG A 78 -17.51 13.94 4.92
CA ARG A 78 -16.50 14.86 5.49
C ARG A 78 -15.05 14.49 5.19
N HIS A 79 -14.80 13.24 4.78
CA HIS A 79 -13.45 12.77 4.47
C HIS A 79 -13.21 12.96 2.97
N PRO A 80 -12.17 13.69 2.55
CA PRO A 80 -11.83 13.85 1.13
C PRO A 80 -11.66 12.47 0.48
N GLU A 81 -12.31 12.27 -0.65
CA GLU A 81 -12.28 10.98 -1.39
C GLU A 81 -12.63 9.75 -0.55
N GLY A 82 -13.31 9.93 0.60
CA GLY A 82 -13.63 8.84 1.53
C GLY A 82 -12.44 8.32 2.35
N VAL A 83 -11.30 9.01 2.38
CA VAL A 83 -10.08 8.59 3.06
C VAL A 83 -10.00 9.19 4.46
N VAL A 84 -9.94 8.35 5.51
CA VAL A 84 -9.71 8.79 6.89
C VAL A 84 -8.24 9.13 7.11
N THR A 85 -7.36 8.28 6.63
CA THR A 85 -5.92 8.49 6.62
C THR A 85 -5.29 7.72 5.49
N GLY A 86 -4.21 8.24 4.98
CA GLY A 86 -3.44 7.61 3.93
C GLY A 86 -2.02 8.13 3.94
N GLY A 87 -1.15 7.45 3.24
CA GLY A 87 0.22 7.87 3.14
C GLY A 87 1.02 7.03 2.16
N GLN A 88 2.15 7.62 1.80
CA GLN A 88 3.15 6.95 1.02
C GLN A 88 4.09 6.20 1.95
N LEU A 89 4.13 4.88 1.80
CA LEU A 89 5.03 4.02 2.53
C LEU A 89 6.41 3.97 1.85
N GLY A 90 7.46 4.27 2.62
CA GLY A 90 8.83 4.41 2.13
C GLY A 90 9.18 5.87 1.81
N HIS A 91 10.41 6.26 2.10
CA HIS A 91 10.86 7.65 2.01
C HIS A 91 12.06 7.83 1.06
N ARG A 92 13.24 7.39 1.46
CA ARG A 92 14.50 7.64 0.74
C ARG A 92 15.06 6.43 0.01
N LEU A 93 14.78 5.23 0.53
CA LEU A 93 15.26 3.99 -0.04
C LEU A 93 14.12 3.21 -0.70
N PRO A 94 14.40 2.46 -1.78
CA PRO A 94 13.43 1.56 -2.36
C PRO A 94 12.98 0.54 -1.30
N ARG A 95 11.67 0.31 -1.21
CA ARG A 95 11.07 -0.66 -0.28
C ARG A 95 11.70 -2.05 -0.38
N GLN A 96 12.12 -2.47 -1.58
CA GLN A 96 12.78 -3.74 -1.83
C GLN A 96 14.09 -3.89 -1.05
N VAL A 97 14.83 -2.79 -0.85
CA VAL A 97 16.08 -2.79 -0.07
C VAL A 97 15.75 -3.08 1.40
N LEU A 98 14.74 -2.40 1.96
CA LEU A 98 14.27 -2.64 3.32
C LEU A 98 13.69 -4.06 3.47
N HIS A 99 12.90 -4.52 2.50
CA HIS A 99 12.37 -5.88 2.47
C HIS A 99 13.50 -6.93 2.54
N ARG A 100 14.55 -6.77 1.72
CA ARG A 100 15.71 -7.68 1.72
C ARG A 100 16.43 -7.66 3.06
N ALA A 101 16.66 -6.49 3.65
CA ALA A 101 17.32 -6.36 4.96
C ALA A 101 16.49 -6.98 6.09
N MET A 102 15.16 -6.90 6.01
CA MET A 102 14.24 -7.47 7.00
C MET A 102 13.96 -8.97 6.81
N SER A 103 14.22 -9.54 5.63
CA SER A 103 13.89 -10.93 5.30
C SER A 103 14.42 -11.98 6.29
N PRO A 104 15.62 -11.86 6.88
CA PRO A 104 16.09 -12.79 7.92
C PRO A 104 15.19 -12.83 9.17
N HIS A 105 14.44 -11.75 9.42
CA HIS A 105 13.56 -11.61 10.58
C HIS A 105 12.09 -11.98 10.28
N SER A 106 11.83 -12.68 9.17
CA SER A 106 10.46 -13.01 8.71
C SER A 106 9.66 -13.89 9.68
N ARG A 107 10.32 -14.63 10.57
CA ARG A 107 9.63 -15.38 11.64
C ARG A 107 9.10 -14.47 12.74
N ALA A 108 9.81 -13.38 13.06
CA ALA A 108 9.40 -12.41 14.08
C ALA A 108 8.35 -11.43 13.58
N PHE A 109 8.40 -11.06 12.28
CA PHE A 109 7.54 -10.05 11.66
C PHE A 109 6.93 -10.54 10.33
N PRO A 110 6.16 -11.66 10.35
CA PRO A 110 5.71 -12.32 9.12
C PRO A 110 4.76 -11.45 8.28
N LEU A 111 3.81 -10.73 8.87
CA LEU A 111 2.88 -9.87 8.12
C LEU A 111 3.56 -8.60 7.63
N PHE A 112 4.34 -7.95 8.49
CA PHE A 112 5.07 -6.74 8.12
C PHE A 112 5.99 -7.00 6.92
N ILE A 113 6.75 -8.09 6.94
CA ILE A 113 7.70 -8.38 5.87
C ILE A 113 6.99 -8.90 4.62
N ARG A 114 6.11 -9.90 4.75
CA ARG A 114 5.52 -10.54 3.57
C ARG A 114 4.41 -9.72 2.92
N LYS A 115 3.54 -9.11 3.72
CA LYS A 115 2.37 -8.40 3.22
C LYS A 115 2.62 -6.91 3.03
N VAL A 116 3.34 -6.26 3.94
CA VAL A 116 3.57 -4.81 3.85
C VAL A 116 4.80 -4.50 3.00
N LEU A 117 5.99 -4.98 3.39
CA LEU A 117 7.21 -4.75 2.62
C LEU A 117 7.21 -5.52 1.29
N GLY A 118 6.69 -6.74 1.27
CA GLY A 118 6.61 -7.61 0.09
C GLY A 118 5.39 -7.35 -0.81
N CYS A 119 4.52 -6.40 -0.48
CA CYS A 119 3.36 -6.07 -1.30
C CYS A 119 3.77 -5.74 -2.74
N ASN A 120 3.09 -6.33 -3.72
CA ASN A 120 3.27 -5.96 -5.12
C ASN A 120 2.29 -4.82 -5.47
N PRO A 121 2.76 -3.60 -5.77
CA PRO A 121 1.89 -2.46 -6.08
C PRO A 121 1.10 -2.65 -7.39
N HIS A 122 1.46 -3.62 -8.21
CA HIS A 122 0.70 -3.98 -9.43
C HIS A 122 -0.47 -4.94 -9.14
N THR A 123 -0.54 -5.51 -7.94
CA THR A 123 -1.67 -6.38 -7.56
C THR A 123 -2.87 -5.50 -7.26
N ARG A 124 -3.86 -5.50 -8.15
CA ARG A 124 -5.11 -4.78 -7.92
C ARG A 124 -5.78 -5.28 -6.64
N ASN A 125 -6.29 -4.36 -5.83
CA ASN A 125 -7.03 -4.64 -4.60
C ASN A 125 -6.21 -5.35 -3.49
N SER A 126 -4.89 -5.13 -3.44
CA SER A 126 -4.11 -5.59 -2.28
C SER A 126 -4.60 -4.88 -1.01
N HIS A 127 -4.88 -5.65 0.02
CA HIS A 127 -5.31 -5.10 1.31
C HIS A 127 -4.92 -6.01 2.47
N LEU A 128 -4.87 -5.43 3.67
CA LEU A 128 -4.82 -6.16 4.93
C LEU A 128 -6.22 -6.23 5.51
N THR A 129 -6.74 -7.44 5.69
CA THR A 129 -8.02 -7.66 6.38
C THR A 129 -7.93 -7.21 7.84
N LEU A 130 -9.08 -6.96 8.49
CA LEU A 130 -9.09 -6.52 9.90
C LEU A 130 -8.32 -7.49 10.82
N LYS A 131 -8.50 -8.81 10.64
CA LYS A 131 -7.72 -9.82 11.39
C LYS A 131 -6.20 -9.73 11.16
N GLN A 132 -5.78 -9.34 9.95
CA GLN A 132 -4.37 -9.10 9.65
C GLN A 132 -3.88 -7.79 10.26
N VAL A 133 -4.71 -6.76 10.30
CA VAL A 133 -4.40 -5.48 10.95
C VAL A 133 -4.18 -5.67 12.46
N GLU A 134 -5.02 -6.46 13.13
CA GLU A 134 -4.87 -6.83 14.55
C GLU A 134 -3.53 -7.57 14.80
N LYS A 135 -3.21 -8.56 13.98
CA LYS A 135 -1.93 -9.27 14.06
C LYS A 135 -0.74 -8.35 13.79
N LEU A 136 -0.87 -7.45 12.80
CA LEU A 136 0.17 -6.47 12.47
C LEU A 136 0.39 -5.49 13.61
N GLN A 137 -0.64 -5.12 14.38
CA GLN A 137 -0.49 -4.29 15.59
C GLN A 137 0.47 -4.94 16.59
N VAL A 138 0.36 -6.26 16.80
CA VAL A 138 1.25 -7.01 17.70
C VAL A 138 2.68 -7.04 17.16
N GLU A 139 2.86 -7.24 15.85
CA GLU A 139 4.19 -7.18 15.23
C GLU A 139 4.82 -5.78 15.37
N LEU A 140 4.04 -4.72 15.13
CA LEU A 140 4.50 -3.34 15.29
C LEU A 140 4.90 -3.01 16.74
N ALA A 141 4.22 -3.56 17.74
CA ALA A 141 4.62 -3.38 19.13
C ALA A 141 6.03 -3.94 19.41
N ARG A 142 6.37 -5.10 18.82
CA ARG A 142 7.73 -5.68 18.90
C ARG A 142 8.73 -4.90 18.05
N LEU A 143 8.31 -4.45 16.85
CA LEU A 143 9.16 -3.70 15.93
C LEU A 143 9.61 -2.35 16.50
N LYS A 144 8.87 -1.81 17.47
CA LYS A 144 9.23 -0.57 18.18
C LYS A 144 10.64 -0.61 18.76
N ASN A 145 11.05 -1.74 19.32
CA ASN A 145 12.35 -1.91 19.98
C ASN A 145 13.37 -2.69 19.13
N PHE A 146 13.01 -3.02 17.89
CA PHE A 146 13.91 -3.71 16.97
C PHE A 146 14.71 -2.69 16.16
N HIS A 147 16.02 -2.91 16.00
CA HIS A 147 16.92 -2.04 15.26
C HIS A 147 17.73 -2.82 14.24
N LEU A 148 17.96 -2.21 13.08
CA LEU A 148 18.88 -2.71 12.07
C LEU A 148 20.28 -2.13 12.35
N ALA A 149 21.33 -2.93 12.09
CA ALA A 149 22.73 -2.50 12.27
C ALA A 149 23.10 -1.34 11.32
N ASP A 150 22.57 -1.35 10.11
CA ASP A 150 22.75 -0.23 9.17
C ASP A 150 21.86 0.96 9.57
N ARG A 151 22.49 2.08 9.94
CA ARG A 151 21.79 3.30 10.38
C ARG A 151 20.84 3.91 9.34
N LYS A 152 21.14 3.77 8.03
CA LYS A 152 20.26 4.29 6.98
C LYS A 152 19.01 3.43 6.85
N LEU A 153 19.18 2.12 6.88
CA LEU A 153 18.08 1.16 6.87
C LEU A 153 17.24 1.26 8.14
N ASP A 154 17.86 1.43 9.30
CA ASP A 154 17.10 1.61 10.57
C ASP A 154 16.27 2.89 10.55
N ARG A 155 16.80 4.00 10.03
CA ARG A 155 16.03 5.25 9.87
C ARG A 155 14.84 5.06 8.94
N GLU A 156 15.00 4.36 7.83
CA GLU A 156 13.91 4.07 6.91
C GLU A 156 12.88 3.14 7.54
N LEU A 157 13.31 2.14 8.31
CA LEU A 157 12.44 1.27 9.08
C LEU A 157 11.61 2.06 10.11
N ARG A 158 12.22 3.03 10.82
CA ARG A 158 11.51 3.90 11.79
C ARG A 158 10.45 4.76 11.08
N TYR A 159 10.78 5.34 9.93
CA TYR A 159 9.81 6.10 9.15
C TYR A 159 8.63 5.22 8.71
N PHE A 160 8.92 4.05 8.14
CA PHE A 160 7.92 3.09 7.68
C PHE A 160 7.04 2.59 8.83
N TYR A 161 7.65 2.29 9.98
CA TYR A 161 6.96 1.93 11.22
C TYR A 161 5.98 3.02 11.65
N GLY A 162 6.40 4.29 11.65
CA GLY A 162 5.55 5.42 12.02
C GLY A 162 4.29 5.52 11.15
N GLN A 163 4.44 5.41 9.84
CA GLN A 163 3.33 5.43 8.88
C GLN A 163 2.38 4.24 9.09
N MET A 164 2.91 3.03 9.21
CA MET A 164 2.09 1.84 9.44
C MET A 164 1.34 1.89 10.77
N ARG A 165 1.95 2.42 11.82
CA ARG A 165 1.29 2.59 13.12
C ARG A 165 0.08 3.53 13.05
N GLN A 166 0.16 4.61 12.27
CA GLN A 166 -0.98 5.52 12.04
C GLN A 166 -2.11 4.82 11.31
N LEU A 167 -1.80 4.10 10.22
CA LEU A 167 -2.78 3.32 9.44
C LEU A 167 -3.46 2.25 10.29
N VAL A 168 -2.70 1.47 11.05
CA VAL A 168 -3.24 0.42 11.94
C VAL A 168 -4.16 1.01 13.00
N ARG A 169 -3.78 2.12 13.64
CA ARG A 169 -4.63 2.79 14.63
C ARG A 169 -5.95 3.27 14.02
N ALA A 170 -5.89 3.90 12.84
CA ALA A 170 -7.09 4.37 12.15
C ALA A 170 -7.99 3.19 11.73
N ALA A 171 -7.41 2.13 11.16
CA ALA A 171 -8.13 0.94 10.73
C ALA A 171 -8.87 0.26 11.89
N LEU A 172 -8.20 0.06 13.02
CA LEU A 172 -8.80 -0.54 14.22
C LEU A 172 -9.88 0.35 14.84
N LYS A 173 -9.69 1.68 14.84
CA LYS A 173 -10.66 2.62 15.39
C LYS A 173 -12.03 2.55 14.69
N ILE A 174 -12.04 2.31 13.38
CA ILE A 174 -13.27 2.31 12.58
C ILE A 174 -13.58 0.92 11.98
N HIS A 175 -12.87 -0.12 12.44
CA HIS A 175 -13.04 -1.51 11.99
C HIS A 175 -12.97 -1.69 10.46
N LYS A 176 -11.98 -1.06 9.83
CA LYS A 176 -11.76 -1.12 8.37
C LYS A 176 -10.45 -1.80 8.00
N PRO A 177 -10.36 -2.45 6.82
CA PRO A 177 -9.10 -2.94 6.26
C PRO A 177 -8.17 -1.78 5.90
N ILE A 178 -6.88 -2.11 5.66
CA ILE A 178 -5.90 -1.19 5.08
C ILE A 178 -5.73 -1.57 3.61
N ALA A 179 -6.11 -0.67 2.70
CA ALA A 179 -5.85 -0.80 1.27
C ALA A 179 -4.37 -0.48 0.96
N MET A 180 -3.76 -1.20 0.00
CA MET A 180 -2.36 -1.04 -0.39
C MET A 180 -2.18 -1.14 -1.90
#